data_00e8136eb1cf18906bba59e8136c643b
#
_entry.id   00e8136eb1cf18906bba59e8136c643b
#
_cell.length_a   1.000
_cell.length_b   1.000
_cell.length_c   1.000
_cell.angle_alpha   90.00
_cell.angle_beta   90.00
_cell.angle_gamma   90.00
#
_symmetry.space_group_name_H-M   'P 1'
#
loop_
_entity.id
_entity.type
_entity.pdbx_description
1 polymer ?
#
loop_
_entity_poly.entity_id
_entity_poly.type
_entity_poly.pdbx_seq_one_letter_code
_entity_poly.pdbx_strand_id
1 'polypeptide(L)'
;KLIQSAKKEGKVVLYHSLSRRVLKKLVKGFEKKYGINVKWTRKGTGGIIRMVTAEKMAGALKCDIVSTGDPTVFIRWQKEGLLKKYVSTNTSSFHKGLANPEGWITPSRTTIGSMGYNTKNVKESEAPKSWKDVLDPKWKGRLAIVDPRKSGPARWWMAGMVKRFGWEYFQELSKNKPLLLKATSTAALALINGEADVLVIANEHDLVRRKAKGQSVSPSYPKEGISKKTSPVAICANPPNPNAAKLWIDWESSAKMQALMTKDGGYPPTRTDVKSYHPRDPKLTAPDNLLDFSQKKFIKNKRKMLKKFGKIMKGMKVRIYKKKKKKKKK
;
A
#
# COMPACT_ATOMS: atom_id res chain seq x y z
N LYS A 1 -21.79 -9.82 23.77
CA LYS A 1 -22.88 -9.28 22.89
C LYS A 1 -22.46 -9.25 21.41
N LEU A 2 -21.44 -8.48 21.00
CA LEU A 2 -21.04 -8.34 19.59
C LEU A 2 -20.74 -9.69 18.90
N ILE A 3 -19.94 -10.56 19.54
CA ILE A 3 -19.57 -11.87 18.99
C ILE A 3 -20.81 -12.74 18.74
N GLN A 4 -21.77 -12.77 19.65
CA GLN A 4 -22.98 -13.56 19.49
C GLN A 4 -23.85 -13.04 18.33
N SER A 5 -24.00 -11.72 18.22
CA SER A 5 -24.73 -11.11 17.10
C SER A 5 -24.06 -11.37 15.76
N ALA A 6 -22.71 -11.25 15.70
CA ALA A 6 -21.94 -11.56 14.51
C ALA A 6 -22.03 -13.04 14.08
N LYS A 7 -22.07 -13.98 15.06
CA LYS A 7 -22.28 -15.41 14.80
C LYS A 7 -23.67 -15.69 14.22
N LYS A 8 -24.70 -14.97 14.67
CA LYS A 8 -26.06 -15.11 14.10
C LYS A 8 -26.09 -14.65 12.63
N GLU A 9 -25.30 -13.62 12.24
CA GLU A 9 -25.13 -13.20 10.85
C GLU A 9 -24.36 -14.24 10.01
N GLY A 10 -23.50 -15.02 10.61
CA GLY A 10 -22.83 -16.20 10.05
C GLY A 10 -21.77 -15.93 8.96
N LYS A 11 -21.67 -14.71 8.44
CA LYS A 11 -20.75 -14.35 7.38
C LYS A 11 -20.29 -12.88 7.43
N VAL A 12 -19.17 -12.59 6.72
CA VAL A 12 -18.71 -11.21 6.42
C VAL A 12 -18.14 -11.15 5.00
N VAL A 13 -18.40 -10.05 4.29
CA VAL A 13 -17.97 -9.85 2.89
C VAL A 13 -16.92 -8.74 2.80
N LEU A 14 -15.72 -9.09 2.34
CA LEU A 14 -14.57 -8.18 2.29
C LEU A 14 -14.17 -7.80 0.87
N TYR A 15 -13.99 -6.51 0.61
CA TYR A 15 -13.30 -5.98 -0.56
C TYR A 15 -11.94 -5.42 -0.12
N HIS A 16 -10.85 -6.12 -0.45
CA HIS A 16 -9.56 -5.84 0.19
C HIS A 16 -8.39 -5.78 -0.79
N SER A 17 -7.49 -4.80 -0.59
CA SER A 17 -6.27 -4.65 -1.40
C SER A 17 -4.99 -5.19 -0.74
N LEU A 18 -5.07 -5.73 0.47
CA LEU A 18 -3.96 -6.39 1.16
C LEU A 18 -3.36 -7.52 0.30
N SER A 19 -2.11 -7.87 0.52
CA SER A 19 -1.52 -9.01 -0.20
C SER A 19 -2.32 -10.29 0.06
N ARG A 20 -2.55 -11.10 -1.00
CA ARG A 20 -3.35 -12.34 -0.90
C ARG A 20 -2.82 -13.26 0.19
N ARG A 21 -1.51 -13.35 0.37
CA ARG A 21 -0.88 -14.21 1.37
C ARG A 21 -1.25 -13.83 2.80
N VAL A 22 -1.18 -12.53 3.11
CA VAL A 22 -1.51 -12.01 4.45
C VAL A 22 -3.02 -12.08 4.67
N LEU A 23 -3.83 -11.60 3.71
CA LEU A 23 -5.28 -11.63 3.82
C LEU A 23 -5.82 -13.06 4.07
N LYS A 24 -5.28 -14.06 3.35
CA LYS A 24 -5.67 -15.47 3.56
C LYS A 24 -5.42 -15.93 4.99
N LYS A 25 -4.33 -15.47 5.64
CA LYS A 25 -4.05 -15.82 7.04
C LYS A 25 -4.97 -15.10 8.02
N LEU A 26 -5.28 -13.82 7.78
CA LEU A 26 -6.28 -13.11 8.57
C LEU A 26 -7.64 -13.79 8.50
N VAL A 27 -8.09 -14.11 7.30
CA VAL A 27 -9.37 -14.81 7.05
C VAL A 27 -9.41 -16.14 7.79
N LYS A 28 -8.43 -17.02 7.58
CA LYS A 28 -8.39 -18.32 8.27
C LYS A 28 -8.38 -18.18 9.80
N GLY A 29 -7.68 -17.17 10.33
CA GLY A 29 -7.65 -16.92 11.76
C GLY A 29 -9.00 -16.44 12.29
N PHE A 30 -9.71 -15.61 11.56
CA PHE A 30 -11.04 -15.12 11.90
C PHE A 30 -12.06 -16.26 11.90
N GLU A 31 -12.10 -17.03 10.81
CA GLU A 31 -12.99 -18.20 10.67
C GLU A 31 -12.76 -19.20 11.79
N LYS A 32 -11.47 -19.54 12.06
CA LYS A 32 -11.12 -20.46 13.16
C LYS A 32 -11.56 -19.95 14.54
N LYS A 33 -11.38 -18.64 14.80
CA LYS A 33 -11.67 -18.07 16.12
C LYS A 33 -13.16 -17.89 16.39
N TYR A 34 -13.92 -17.48 15.36
CA TYR A 34 -15.29 -17.03 15.55
C TYR A 34 -16.35 -17.94 14.91
N GLY A 35 -15.95 -18.87 14.03
CA GLY A 35 -16.90 -19.73 13.31
C GLY A 35 -17.73 -18.98 12.25
N ILE A 36 -17.28 -17.78 11.82
CA ILE A 36 -18.00 -16.92 10.87
C ILE A 36 -17.34 -17.03 9.51
N ASN A 37 -18.10 -17.33 8.45
CA ASN A 37 -17.59 -17.47 7.09
C ASN A 37 -17.13 -16.12 6.51
N VAL A 38 -15.97 -16.09 5.84
CA VAL A 38 -15.43 -14.88 5.25
C VAL A 38 -15.40 -14.98 3.72
N LYS A 39 -16.34 -14.29 3.06
CA LYS A 39 -16.29 -14.11 1.60
C LYS A 39 -15.41 -12.92 1.28
N TRP A 40 -14.39 -13.09 0.43
CA TRP A 40 -13.47 -12.00 0.14
C TRP A 40 -13.08 -11.89 -1.32
N THR A 41 -13.06 -10.65 -1.79
CA THR A 41 -12.56 -10.27 -3.12
C THR A 41 -11.29 -9.46 -2.97
N ARG A 42 -10.17 -9.99 -3.51
CA ARG A 42 -8.89 -9.29 -3.52
C ARG A 42 -8.59 -8.72 -4.90
N LYS A 43 -8.55 -7.38 -4.98
CA LYS A 43 -8.07 -6.65 -6.17
C LYS A 43 -7.03 -5.61 -5.76
N GLY A 44 -6.32 -5.02 -6.73
CA GLY A 44 -5.52 -3.82 -6.47
C GLY A 44 -6.43 -2.62 -6.20
N THR A 45 -5.87 -1.54 -5.65
CA THR A 45 -6.60 -0.31 -5.28
C THR A 45 -7.58 0.15 -6.35
N GLY A 46 -7.15 0.30 -7.61
CA GLY A 46 -8.04 0.72 -8.69
C GLY A 46 -9.15 -0.28 -9.01
N GLY A 47 -8.92 -1.57 -8.79
CA GLY A 47 -9.94 -2.62 -8.97
C GLY A 47 -11.03 -2.55 -7.89
N ILE A 48 -10.65 -2.31 -6.63
CA ILE A 48 -11.60 -2.12 -5.53
C ILE A 48 -12.42 -0.84 -5.76
N ILE A 49 -11.76 0.27 -6.13
CA ILE A 49 -12.46 1.53 -6.39
C ILE A 49 -13.50 1.36 -7.51
N ARG A 50 -13.15 0.69 -8.60
CA ARG A 50 -14.11 0.44 -9.70
C ARG A 50 -15.30 -0.42 -9.25
N MET A 51 -15.06 -1.45 -8.42
CA MET A 51 -16.16 -2.29 -7.90
C MET A 51 -17.13 -1.47 -7.06
N VAL A 52 -16.62 -0.74 -6.05
CA VAL A 52 -17.45 0.11 -5.19
C VAL A 52 -18.21 1.15 -6.01
N THR A 53 -17.56 1.76 -7.01
CA THR A 53 -18.23 2.72 -7.90
C THR A 53 -19.35 2.09 -8.71
N ALA A 54 -19.13 0.90 -9.28
CA ALA A 54 -20.15 0.20 -10.07
C ALA A 54 -21.34 -0.23 -9.20
N GLU A 55 -21.09 -0.75 -8.00
CA GLU A 55 -22.15 -1.15 -7.05
C GLU A 55 -22.93 0.06 -6.53
N LYS A 56 -22.25 1.19 -6.27
CA LYS A 56 -22.93 2.45 -5.96
C LYS A 56 -23.88 2.86 -7.08
N MET A 57 -23.45 2.80 -8.33
CA MET A 57 -24.29 3.14 -9.49
C MET A 57 -25.49 2.19 -9.64
N ALA A 58 -25.35 0.95 -9.18
CA ALA A 58 -26.43 -0.05 -9.14
C ALA A 58 -27.30 0.06 -7.87
N GLY A 59 -27.13 1.10 -7.04
CA GLY A 59 -27.96 1.40 -5.89
C GLY A 59 -27.63 0.64 -4.61
N ALA A 60 -26.72 -0.35 -4.61
CA ALA A 60 -26.42 -1.13 -3.41
C ALA A 60 -24.96 -1.61 -3.38
N LEU A 61 -24.29 -1.40 -2.23
CA LEU A 61 -22.99 -2.01 -1.94
C LEU A 61 -23.19 -3.45 -1.47
N LYS A 62 -22.37 -4.37 -1.98
CA LYS A 62 -22.40 -5.80 -1.63
C LYS A 62 -21.34 -6.18 -0.59
N CYS A 63 -20.54 -5.22 -0.13
CA CYS A 63 -19.50 -5.44 0.87
C CYS A 63 -19.94 -5.02 2.26
N ASP A 64 -19.42 -5.75 3.26
CA ASP A 64 -19.45 -5.31 4.66
C ASP A 64 -18.23 -4.44 4.96
N ILE A 65 -17.08 -4.81 4.40
CA ILE A 65 -15.78 -4.21 4.66
C ILE A 65 -15.10 -3.81 3.35
N VAL A 66 -14.54 -2.61 3.33
CA VAL A 66 -13.71 -2.12 2.22
C VAL A 66 -12.34 -1.64 2.71
N SER A 67 -11.27 -2.05 2.02
CA SER A 67 -9.90 -1.56 2.27
C SER A 67 -9.14 -1.37 0.97
N THR A 68 -8.51 -0.20 0.82
CA THR A 68 -7.64 0.10 -0.33
C THR A 68 -6.30 0.69 0.09
N GLY A 69 -5.34 0.67 -0.84
CA GLY A 69 -4.05 1.32 -0.65
C GLY A 69 -4.06 2.83 -0.92
N ASP A 70 -5.20 3.46 -1.15
CA ASP A 70 -5.33 4.90 -1.39
C ASP A 70 -6.26 5.51 -0.33
N PRO A 71 -5.71 6.15 0.72
CA PRO A 71 -6.52 6.72 1.80
C PRO A 71 -7.40 7.88 1.31
N THR A 72 -7.04 8.55 0.21
CA THR A 72 -7.78 9.72 -0.27
C THR A 72 -9.17 9.36 -0.81
N VAL A 73 -9.39 8.11 -1.22
CA VAL A 73 -10.70 7.68 -1.70
C VAL A 73 -11.73 7.58 -0.58
N PHE A 74 -11.27 7.32 0.66
CA PHE A 74 -12.18 7.24 1.82
C PHE A 74 -12.78 8.60 2.17
N ILE A 75 -12.03 9.70 1.98
CA ILE A 75 -12.55 11.06 2.13
C ILE A 75 -13.74 11.30 1.17
N ARG A 76 -13.60 10.83 -0.07
CA ARG A 76 -14.67 10.91 -1.07
C ARG A 76 -15.84 10.01 -0.69
N TRP A 77 -15.58 8.75 -0.34
CA TRP A 77 -16.63 7.78 0.04
C TRP A 77 -17.40 8.20 1.29
N GLN A 78 -16.72 8.84 2.25
CA GLN A 78 -17.38 9.46 3.40
C GLN A 78 -18.38 10.53 2.96
N LYS A 79 -17.94 11.47 2.10
CA LYS A 79 -18.83 12.54 1.57
C LYS A 79 -19.98 11.99 0.72
N GLU A 80 -19.77 10.87 0.07
CA GLU A 80 -20.77 10.20 -0.77
C GLU A 80 -21.69 9.25 0.04
N GLY A 81 -21.57 9.20 1.36
CA GLY A 81 -22.39 8.34 2.22
C GLY A 81 -22.15 6.84 2.05
N LEU A 82 -20.96 6.43 1.54
CA LEU A 82 -20.64 5.03 1.25
C LEU A 82 -19.97 4.29 2.42
N LEU A 83 -19.79 4.96 3.55
CA LEU A 83 -19.15 4.39 4.74
C LEU A 83 -20.08 4.50 5.96
N LYS A 84 -19.92 3.57 6.89
CA LYS A 84 -20.59 3.54 8.20
C LYS A 84 -19.57 3.77 9.30
N LYS A 85 -19.90 4.59 10.29
CA LYS A 85 -19.05 4.85 11.46
C LYS A 85 -18.96 3.62 12.36
N TYR A 86 -17.74 3.35 12.82
CA TYR A 86 -17.45 2.43 13.90
C TYR A 86 -16.11 2.77 14.54
N VAL A 87 -16.11 3.08 15.83
CA VAL A 87 -14.90 3.27 16.61
C VAL A 87 -14.45 1.90 17.13
N SER A 88 -13.30 1.42 16.64
CA SER A 88 -12.74 0.14 17.06
C SER A 88 -12.36 0.14 18.54
N THR A 89 -12.53 -0.98 19.21
CA THR A 89 -12.04 -1.20 20.58
C THR A 89 -10.52 -1.06 20.72
N ASN A 90 -9.80 -1.10 19.59
CA ASN A 90 -8.35 -0.94 19.53
C ASN A 90 -7.87 0.51 19.30
N THR A 91 -8.76 1.49 19.27
CA THR A 91 -8.46 2.87 18.82
C THR A 91 -7.37 3.54 19.64
N SER A 92 -7.32 3.34 20.97
CA SER A 92 -6.31 3.90 21.87
C SER A 92 -4.90 3.35 21.64
N SER A 93 -4.77 2.20 20.98
CA SER A 93 -3.48 1.55 20.74
C SER A 93 -2.79 1.98 19.46
N PHE A 94 -3.39 2.81 18.64
CA PHE A 94 -2.76 3.28 17.39
C PHE A 94 -1.73 4.38 17.67
N HIS A 95 -0.72 4.45 16.79
CA HIS A 95 0.21 5.58 16.80
C HIS A 95 -0.56 6.91 16.66
N LYS A 96 -0.07 7.95 17.37
CA LYS A 96 -0.64 9.30 17.30
C LYS A 96 -0.82 9.75 15.84
N GLY A 97 -1.97 10.31 15.53
CA GLY A 97 -2.34 10.77 14.19
C GLY A 97 -2.83 9.69 13.22
N LEU A 98 -2.81 8.40 13.59
CA LEU A 98 -3.41 7.34 12.78
C LEU A 98 -4.86 7.04 13.18
N ALA A 99 -5.20 7.20 14.44
CA ALA A 99 -6.56 6.99 14.92
C ALA A 99 -7.53 7.98 14.26
N ASN A 100 -8.72 7.47 13.89
CA ASN A 100 -9.84 8.31 13.46
C ASN A 100 -10.93 8.26 14.54
N PRO A 101 -10.99 9.26 15.43
CA PRO A 101 -11.90 9.24 16.58
C PRO A 101 -13.37 9.26 16.16
N GLU A 102 -13.68 9.78 14.95
CA GLU A 102 -15.04 9.76 14.43
C GLU A 102 -15.48 8.36 13.92
N GLY A 103 -14.56 7.40 13.79
CA GLY A 103 -14.87 6.04 13.40
C GLY A 103 -15.15 5.79 11.91
N TRP A 104 -14.87 6.75 11.01
CA TRP A 104 -15.08 6.54 9.58
C TRP A 104 -14.10 5.54 8.96
N ILE A 105 -12.91 5.45 9.52
CA ILE A 105 -11.86 4.55 9.07
C ILE A 105 -11.07 4.02 10.25
N THR A 106 -10.51 2.81 10.09
CA THR A 106 -9.56 2.22 11.04
C THR A 106 -8.22 1.98 10.32
N PRO A 107 -7.08 2.28 10.94
CA PRO A 107 -5.76 1.99 10.37
C PRO A 107 -5.56 0.48 10.18
N SER A 108 -5.40 0.03 8.93
CA SER A 108 -5.15 -1.38 8.63
C SER A 108 -3.65 -1.68 8.59
N ARG A 109 -2.92 -0.96 7.75
CA ARG A 109 -1.47 -1.15 7.58
C ARG A 109 -0.77 0.11 7.13
N THR A 110 0.48 0.27 7.56
CA THR A 110 1.38 1.31 7.05
C THR A 110 2.23 0.75 5.90
N THR A 111 2.49 1.56 4.90
CA THR A 111 3.42 1.26 3.80
C THR A 111 4.39 2.40 3.62
N ILE A 112 5.66 2.02 3.42
CA ILE A 112 6.77 2.92 3.14
C ILE A 112 7.16 2.77 1.68
N GLY A 113 7.33 3.89 0.98
CA GLY A 113 7.95 3.97 -0.33
C GLY A 113 9.40 4.35 -0.17
N SER A 114 10.30 3.46 -0.57
CA SER A 114 11.75 3.65 -0.56
C SER A 114 12.32 3.40 -1.96
N MET A 115 13.59 3.65 -2.15
CA MET A 115 14.32 3.05 -3.26
C MET A 115 14.65 1.59 -2.96
N GLY A 116 15.09 0.86 -3.98
CA GLY A 116 15.62 -0.48 -3.84
C GLY A 116 16.74 -0.72 -4.84
N TYR A 117 17.63 -1.65 -4.56
CA TYR A 117 18.71 -2.01 -5.47
C TYR A 117 18.96 -3.52 -5.52
N ASN A 118 19.58 -3.96 -6.61
CA ASN A 118 20.06 -5.33 -6.80
C ASN A 118 21.42 -5.50 -6.13
N THR A 119 21.51 -6.29 -5.08
CA THR A 119 22.75 -6.49 -4.30
C THR A 119 23.82 -7.31 -5.01
N LYS A 120 23.53 -7.89 -6.18
CA LYS A 120 24.56 -8.53 -7.03
C LYS A 120 25.31 -7.51 -7.91
N ASN A 121 24.60 -6.44 -8.32
CA ASN A 121 25.13 -5.49 -9.31
C ASN A 121 25.53 -4.15 -8.70
N VAL A 122 25.04 -3.85 -7.48
CA VAL A 122 25.28 -2.58 -6.78
C VAL A 122 25.72 -2.88 -5.35
N LYS A 123 26.92 -2.45 -4.99
CA LYS A 123 27.43 -2.52 -3.62
C LYS A 123 26.62 -1.57 -2.73
N GLU A 124 26.55 -1.85 -1.44
CA GLU A 124 25.82 -1.01 -0.47
C GLU A 124 26.39 0.43 -0.40
N SER A 125 27.71 0.57 -0.55
CA SER A 125 28.39 1.88 -0.61
C SER A 125 27.99 2.72 -1.82
N GLU A 126 27.64 2.07 -2.94
CA GLU A 126 27.29 2.70 -4.22
C GLU A 126 25.76 2.89 -4.37
N ALA A 127 24.98 2.27 -3.49
CA ALA A 127 23.52 2.35 -3.54
C ALA A 127 23.05 3.80 -3.33
N PRO A 128 22.05 4.26 -4.11
CA PRO A 128 21.57 5.64 -3.99
C PRO A 128 21.04 5.91 -2.58
N LYS A 129 21.48 6.99 -1.94
CA LYS A 129 21.07 7.46 -0.60
C LYS A 129 20.34 8.80 -0.65
N SER A 130 20.11 9.32 -1.84
CA SER A 130 19.34 10.52 -2.12
C SER A 130 18.42 10.26 -3.31
N TRP A 131 17.24 10.90 -3.34
CA TRP A 131 16.39 10.87 -4.53
C TRP A 131 17.08 11.47 -5.76
N LYS A 132 18.05 12.37 -5.55
CA LYS A 132 18.84 12.98 -6.65
C LYS A 132 19.91 12.04 -7.19
N ASP A 133 20.40 11.07 -6.41
CA ASP A 133 21.47 10.16 -6.87
C ASP A 133 21.06 9.34 -8.11
N VAL A 134 19.76 9.06 -8.27
CA VAL A 134 19.24 8.34 -9.45
C VAL A 134 19.17 9.21 -10.71
N LEU A 135 19.48 10.50 -10.60
CA LEU A 135 19.59 11.41 -11.75
C LEU A 135 20.96 11.34 -12.42
N ASP A 136 21.96 10.78 -11.73
CA ASP A 136 23.31 10.59 -12.25
C ASP A 136 23.26 9.76 -13.56
N PRO A 137 23.94 10.21 -14.66
CA PRO A 137 24.01 9.50 -15.93
C PRO A 137 24.53 8.05 -15.85
N LYS A 138 25.31 7.70 -14.80
CA LYS A 138 25.77 6.32 -14.57
C LYS A 138 24.62 5.31 -14.46
N TRP A 139 23.43 5.76 -14.13
CA TRP A 139 22.22 4.94 -14.02
C TRP A 139 21.42 4.81 -15.32
N LYS A 140 21.88 5.41 -16.43
CA LYS A 140 21.16 5.37 -17.70
C LYS A 140 20.92 3.94 -18.18
N GLY A 141 19.65 3.59 -18.40
CA GLY A 141 19.21 2.24 -18.78
C GLY A 141 19.21 1.21 -17.64
N ARG A 142 19.66 1.58 -16.42
CA ARG A 142 19.78 0.71 -15.25
C ARG A 142 18.69 0.94 -14.19
N LEU A 143 17.78 1.87 -14.44
CA LEU A 143 16.69 2.23 -13.52
C LEU A 143 15.37 1.56 -13.90
N ALA A 144 14.58 1.26 -12.89
CA ALA A 144 13.15 1.00 -13.05
C ALA A 144 12.32 1.92 -12.14
N ILE A 145 11.13 2.31 -12.60
CA ILE A 145 10.19 3.14 -11.86
C ILE A 145 8.78 2.58 -11.98
N VAL A 146 8.03 2.58 -10.90
CA VAL A 146 6.62 2.19 -10.95
C VAL A 146 5.76 3.35 -11.43
N ASP A 147 4.99 3.13 -12.48
CA ASP A 147 4.13 4.13 -13.10
C ASP A 147 3.03 4.63 -12.13
N PRO A 148 3.04 5.91 -11.72
CA PRO A 148 2.03 6.48 -10.85
C PRO A 148 0.61 6.44 -11.42
N ARG A 149 0.47 6.36 -12.76
CA ARG A 149 -0.83 6.22 -13.43
C ARG A 149 -1.48 4.88 -13.12
N LYS A 150 -0.68 3.86 -12.77
CA LYS A 150 -1.12 2.46 -12.54
C LYS A 150 -1.07 2.03 -11.07
N SER A 151 -0.26 2.71 -10.24
CA SER A 151 0.01 2.34 -8.85
C SER A 151 -0.35 3.44 -7.86
N GLY A 152 -1.15 3.11 -6.85
CA GLY A 152 -1.49 4.04 -5.74
C GLY A 152 -0.26 4.48 -4.93
N PRO A 153 0.60 3.55 -4.46
CA PRO A 153 1.84 3.91 -3.76
C PRO A 153 2.77 4.83 -4.57
N ALA A 154 3.03 4.51 -5.84
CA ALA A 154 3.85 5.34 -6.70
C ALA A 154 3.22 6.73 -6.95
N ARG A 155 1.89 6.80 -7.00
CA ARG A 155 1.16 8.07 -7.11
C ARG A 155 1.34 8.96 -5.89
N TRP A 156 1.31 8.35 -4.72
CA TRP A 156 1.54 9.05 -3.45
C TRP A 156 2.96 9.61 -3.38
N TRP A 157 3.95 8.77 -3.70
CA TRP A 157 5.35 9.18 -3.82
C TRP A 157 5.53 10.32 -4.83
N MET A 158 4.98 10.22 -6.03
CA MET A 158 5.07 11.28 -7.05
C MET A 158 4.56 12.62 -6.52
N ALA A 159 3.49 12.63 -5.73
CA ALA A 159 2.96 13.88 -5.18
C ALA A 159 3.94 14.54 -4.20
N GLY A 160 4.59 13.76 -3.35
CA GLY A 160 5.64 14.24 -2.46
C GLY A 160 6.87 14.75 -3.21
N MET A 161 7.30 14.01 -4.25
CA MET A 161 8.44 14.41 -5.09
C MET A 161 8.18 15.73 -5.83
N VAL A 162 6.98 15.90 -6.39
CA VAL A 162 6.61 17.16 -7.07
C VAL A 162 6.58 18.34 -6.09
N LYS A 163 6.13 18.12 -4.86
CA LYS A 163 6.18 19.20 -3.85
C LYS A 163 7.63 19.56 -3.50
N ARG A 164 8.51 18.56 -3.35
CA ARG A 164 9.88 18.77 -2.85
C ARG A 164 10.87 19.20 -3.92
N PHE A 165 10.76 18.66 -5.13
CA PHE A 165 11.76 18.82 -6.19
C PHE A 165 11.20 19.37 -7.51
N GLY A 166 9.90 19.67 -7.58
CA GLY A 166 9.28 20.10 -8.82
C GLY A 166 9.11 19.01 -9.86
N TRP A 167 8.70 19.40 -11.05
CA TRP A 167 8.59 18.51 -12.21
C TRP A 167 9.92 18.29 -12.91
N GLU A 168 10.86 19.15 -12.67
CA GLU A 168 12.24 19.12 -13.17
C GLU A 168 12.93 17.82 -12.79
N TYR A 169 12.68 17.33 -11.57
CA TYR A 169 13.15 16.01 -11.12
C TYR A 169 12.76 14.89 -12.09
N PHE A 170 11.52 14.87 -12.54
CA PHE A 170 11.05 13.82 -13.45
C PHE A 170 11.56 14.02 -14.87
N GLN A 171 11.81 15.25 -15.30
CA GLN A 171 12.43 15.56 -16.57
C GLN A 171 13.88 15.04 -16.59
N GLU A 172 14.66 15.33 -15.56
CA GLU A 172 16.02 14.80 -15.42
C GLU A 172 16.01 13.27 -15.32
N LEU A 173 15.16 12.69 -14.49
CA LEU A 173 15.03 11.23 -14.36
C LEU A 173 14.71 10.57 -15.71
N SER A 174 13.94 11.20 -16.58
CA SER A 174 13.58 10.64 -17.88
C SER A 174 14.78 10.51 -18.83
N LYS A 175 15.83 11.33 -18.66
CA LYS A 175 17.07 11.23 -19.44
C LYS A 175 17.81 9.90 -19.21
N ASN A 176 17.65 9.32 -18.01
CA ASN A 176 18.17 8.01 -17.66
C ASN A 176 17.35 6.84 -18.20
N LYS A 177 16.31 7.09 -19.00
CA LYS A 177 15.48 6.10 -19.70
C LYS A 177 14.98 4.95 -18.77
N PRO A 178 14.33 5.25 -17.65
CA PRO A 178 13.90 4.21 -16.71
C PRO A 178 12.87 3.27 -17.31
N LEU A 179 12.97 1.97 -16.95
CA LEU A 179 11.97 0.96 -17.26
C LEU A 179 10.67 1.23 -16.49
N LEU A 180 9.53 1.42 -17.16
CA LEU A 180 8.25 1.65 -16.51
C LEU A 180 7.58 0.33 -16.10
N LEU A 181 7.23 0.21 -14.82
CA LEU A 181 6.57 -0.96 -14.25
C LEU A 181 5.11 -0.66 -13.90
N LYS A 182 4.20 -1.60 -14.16
CA LYS A 182 2.76 -1.38 -13.93
C LYS A 182 2.31 -1.57 -12.48
N ALA A 183 3.10 -2.23 -11.63
CA ALA A 183 2.66 -2.56 -10.28
C ALA A 183 3.81 -2.61 -9.28
N THR A 184 3.66 -1.93 -8.14
CA THR A 184 4.61 -2.02 -7.02
C THR A 184 4.73 -3.43 -6.44
N SER A 185 3.65 -4.23 -6.49
CA SER A 185 3.67 -5.59 -5.94
C SER A 185 4.55 -6.59 -6.72
N THR A 186 5.02 -6.22 -7.89
CA THR A 186 5.90 -7.03 -8.74
C THR A 186 7.19 -6.27 -9.12
N ALA A 187 7.35 -5.05 -8.64
CA ALA A 187 8.45 -4.18 -9.05
C ALA A 187 9.83 -4.75 -8.69
N ALA A 188 9.96 -5.38 -7.50
CA ALA A 188 11.20 -6.02 -7.10
C ALA A 188 11.67 -7.15 -8.04
N LEU A 189 10.80 -7.68 -8.92
CA LEU A 189 11.21 -8.66 -9.92
C LEU A 189 12.15 -8.05 -10.96
N ALA A 190 12.04 -6.74 -11.24
CA ALA A 190 12.97 -6.07 -12.14
C ALA A 190 14.42 -6.15 -11.62
N LEU A 191 14.59 -5.98 -10.29
CA LEU A 191 15.89 -6.12 -9.64
C LEU A 191 16.36 -7.57 -9.65
N ILE A 192 15.50 -8.52 -9.22
CA ILE A 192 15.84 -9.94 -9.10
C ILE A 192 16.23 -10.56 -10.44
N ASN A 193 15.54 -10.14 -11.51
CA ASN A 193 15.79 -10.64 -12.86
C ASN A 193 16.94 -9.90 -13.57
N GLY A 194 17.59 -8.92 -12.93
CA GLY A 194 18.66 -8.12 -13.54
C GLY A 194 18.20 -7.17 -14.65
N GLU A 195 16.90 -6.87 -14.74
CA GLU A 195 16.35 -5.95 -15.74
C GLU A 195 16.55 -4.48 -15.34
N ALA A 196 16.87 -4.22 -14.08
CA ALA A 196 17.29 -2.94 -13.53
C ALA A 196 18.19 -3.16 -12.31
N ASP A 197 19.10 -2.24 -12.08
CA ASP A 197 19.97 -2.26 -10.91
C ASP A 197 19.38 -1.46 -9.74
N VAL A 198 18.62 -0.41 -10.05
CA VAL A 198 17.94 0.43 -9.06
C VAL A 198 16.46 0.58 -9.39
N LEU A 199 15.63 0.40 -8.38
CA LEU A 199 14.20 0.66 -8.40
C LEU A 199 13.95 1.98 -7.69
N VAL A 200 13.61 3.01 -8.47
CA VAL A 200 13.46 4.39 -7.98
C VAL A 200 12.36 4.51 -6.92
N ILE A 201 11.29 3.76 -7.06
CA ILE A 201 10.23 3.66 -6.03
C ILE A 201 9.75 2.22 -5.87
N ALA A 202 9.87 1.71 -4.67
CA ALA A 202 9.44 0.38 -4.25
C ALA A 202 8.48 0.45 -3.06
N ASN A 203 7.74 -0.63 -2.87
CA ASN A 203 7.18 -0.92 -1.55
C ASN A 203 8.29 -1.52 -0.67
N GLU A 204 8.77 -0.77 0.29
CA GLU A 204 9.85 -1.17 1.20
C GLU A 204 9.59 -2.55 1.82
N HIS A 205 8.39 -2.79 2.32
CA HIS A 205 8.00 -4.07 2.93
C HIS A 205 8.16 -5.29 2.00
N ASP A 206 8.10 -5.12 0.67
CA ASP A 206 8.35 -6.23 -0.26
C ASP A 206 9.85 -6.50 -0.40
N LEU A 207 10.68 -5.46 -0.41
CA LEU A 207 12.15 -5.59 -0.45
C LEU A 207 12.69 -6.22 0.83
N VAL A 208 12.30 -5.70 2.00
CA VAL A 208 12.70 -6.24 3.31
C VAL A 208 12.35 -7.71 3.44
N ARG A 209 11.12 -8.08 3.08
CA ARG A 209 10.68 -9.47 3.12
C ARG A 209 11.44 -10.38 2.12
N ARG A 210 11.84 -9.84 0.98
CA ARG A 210 12.60 -10.58 -0.03
C ARG A 210 14.06 -10.74 0.38
N LYS A 211 14.68 -9.68 0.91
CA LYS A 211 16.02 -9.72 1.51
C LYS A 211 16.09 -10.78 2.61
N ALA A 212 15.11 -10.80 3.53
CA ALA A 212 15.01 -11.81 4.58
C ALA A 212 14.83 -13.26 4.08
N LYS A 213 14.54 -13.45 2.78
CA LYS A 213 14.48 -14.74 2.10
C LYS A 213 15.70 -15.03 1.23
N GLY A 214 16.78 -14.30 1.40
CA GLY A 214 18.03 -14.47 0.64
C GLY A 214 17.94 -14.00 -0.82
N GLN A 215 16.92 -13.24 -1.22
CA GLN A 215 16.87 -12.69 -2.58
C GLN A 215 17.78 -11.47 -2.70
N SER A 216 18.41 -11.30 -3.85
CA SER A 216 19.42 -10.27 -4.13
C SER A 216 18.82 -8.87 -4.29
N VAL A 217 18.13 -8.39 -3.27
CA VAL A 217 17.53 -7.05 -3.22
C VAL A 217 17.66 -6.45 -1.83
N SER A 218 17.88 -5.15 -1.76
CA SER A 218 17.87 -4.41 -0.50
C SER A 218 17.10 -3.09 -0.68
N PRO A 219 16.41 -2.59 0.34
CA PRO A 219 15.91 -1.23 0.34
C PRO A 219 17.07 -0.24 0.50
N SER A 220 16.90 0.96 -0.06
CA SER A 220 17.72 2.13 0.20
C SER A 220 16.81 3.28 0.61
N TYR A 221 17.27 4.08 1.57
CA TYR A 221 16.46 5.11 2.21
C TYR A 221 17.06 6.49 1.93
N PRO A 222 16.37 7.30 1.11
CA PRO A 222 16.83 8.64 0.77
C PRO A 222 16.83 9.57 1.97
N LYS A 223 17.92 10.33 2.13
CA LYS A 223 18.13 11.29 3.22
C LYS A 223 17.11 12.44 3.25
N GLU A 224 16.51 12.76 2.11
CA GLU A 224 15.50 13.82 1.99
C GLU A 224 14.10 13.37 2.42
N GLY A 225 13.99 12.13 2.88
CA GLY A 225 12.75 11.57 3.38
C GLY A 225 12.10 10.55 2.47
N ILE A 226 11.20 9.78 3.06
CA ILE A 226 10.48 8.68 2.41
C ILE A 226 8.99 8.99 2.30
N SER A 227 8.31 8.30 1.39
CA SER A 227 6.86 8.36 1.37
C SER A 227 6.27 7.32 2.33
N LYS A 228 5.50 7.80 3.32
CA LYS A 228 4.78 6.97 4.28
C LYS A 228 3.29 7.17 4.11
N LYS A 229 2.53 6.11 4.12
CA LYS A 229 1.07 6.20 4.16
C LYS A 229 0.46 5.03 4.92
N THR A 230 -0.65 5.29 5.59
CA THR A 230 -1.48 4.27 6.20
C THR A 230 -2.67 3.99 5.31
N SER A 231 -2.87 2.71 5.01
CA SER A 231 -4.04 2.23 4.26
C SER A 231 -5.15 1.92 5.25
N PRO A 232 -6.33 2.53 5.10
CA PRO A 232 -7.44 2.28 6.00
C PRO A 232 -8.25 1.03 5.62
N VAL A 233 -9.01 0.57 6.58
CA VAL A 233 -10.16 -0.32 6.43
C VAL A 233 -11.40 0.38 6.98
N ALA A 234 -12.56 0.18 6.38
CA ALA A 234 -13.82 0.79 6.81
C ALA A 234 -14.99 -0.16 6.61
N ILE A 235 -16.08 0.09 7.33
CA ILE A 235 -17.36 -0.57 7.12
C ILE A 235 -18.08 0.13 5.96
N CYS A 236 -18.61 -0.65 5.01
CA CYS A 236 -19.44 -0.15 3.92
C CYS A 236 -20.77 0.41 4.47
N ALA A 237 -21.38 1.39 3.80
CA ALA A 237 -22.73 1.84 4.15
C ALA A 237 -23.73 0.68 3.99
N ASN A 238 -24.70 0.60 4.91
CA ASN A 238 -25.71 -0.46 4.92
C ASN A 238 -25.15 -1.87 4.72
N PRO A 239 -24.15 -2.28 5.56
CA PRO A 239 -23.50 -3.56 5.37
C PRO A 239 -24.50 -4.69 5.63
N PRO A 240 -24.54 -5.74 4.78
CA PRO A 240 -25.43 -6.88 4.99
C PRO A 240 -25.23 -7.58 6.34
N ASN A 241 -24.01 -7.54 6.90
CA ASN A 241 -23.65 -8.20 8.15
C ASN A 241 -22.96 -7.22 9.12
N PRO A 242 -23.72 -6.28 9.74
CA PRO A 242 -23.14 -5.14 10.47
C PRO A 242 -22.34 -5.53 11.72
N ASN A 243 -22.71 -6.58 12.43
CA ASN A 243 -21.99 -7.02 13.62
C ASN A 243 -20.73 -7.80 13.25
N ALA A 244 -20.78 -8.64 12.23
CA ALA A 244 -19.60 -9.33 11.69
C ALA A 244 -18.60 -8.32 11.08
N ALA A 245 -19.07 -7.23 10.49
CA ALA A 245 -18.23 -6.13 10.02
C ALA A 245 -17.49 -5.44 11.17
N LYS A 246 -18.16 -5.07 12.25
CA LYS A 246 -17.52 -4.50 13.46
C LYS A 246 -16.48 -5.46 14.05
N LEU A 247 -16.84 -6.74 14.17
CA LEU A 247 -15.95 -7.77 14.70
C LEU A 247 -14.72 -7.96 13.80
N TRP A 248 -14.87 -7.86 12.46
CA TRP A 248 -13.73 -7.89 11.53
C TRP A 248 -12.80 -6.69 11.72
N ILE A 249 -13.32 -5.48 11.91
CA ILE A 249 -12.51 -4.28 12.17
C ILE A 249 -11.65 -4.49 13.42
N ASP A 250 -12.25 -4.95 14.53
CA ASP A 250 -11.52 -5.21 15.78
C ASP A 250 -10.50 -6.35 15.63
N TRP A 251 -10.83 -7.39 14.85
CA TRP A 251 -9.93 -8.48 14.54
C TRP A 251 -8.72 -8.03 13.72
N GLU A 252 -8.93 -7.36 12.58
CA GLU A 252 -7.86 -6.93 11.69
C GLU A 252 -6.91 -5.93 12.38
N SER A 253 -7.44 -5.09 13.25
CA SER A 253 -6.68 -4.08 14.00
C SER A 253 -6.09 -4.57 15.33
N SER A 254 -6.37 -5.82 15.73
CA SER A 254 -5.86 -6.40 16.99
C SER A 254 -4.33 -6.54 16.98
N ALA A 255 -3.70 -6.53 18.18
CA ALA A 255 -2.26 -6.71 18.32
C ALA A 255 -1.75 -7.99 17.64
N LYS A 256 -2.47 -9.12 17.80
CA LYS A 256 -2.15 -10.39 17.17
C LYS A 256 -2.11 -10.31 15.64
N MET A 257 -3.07 -9.63 15.03
CA MET A 257 -3.13 -9.49 13.57
C MET A 257 -2.13 -8.46 13.04
N GLN A 258 -1.88 -7.41 13.78
CA GLN A 258 -0.80 -6.46 13.45
C GLN A 258 0.57 -7.15 13.53
N ALA A 259 0.85 -7.97 14.56
CA ALA A 259 2.07 -8.77 14.64
C ALA A 259 2.22 -9.75 13.46
N LEU A 260 1.13 -10.40 13.03
CA LEU A 260 1.11 -11.23 11.83
C LEU A 260 1.42 -10.41 10.57
N MET A 261 0.86 -9.20 10.44
CA MET A 261 1.11 -8.32 9.31
C MET A 261 2.56 -7.82 9.25
N THR A 262 3.21 -7.56 10.39
CA THR A 262 4.65 -7.20 10.39
C THR A 262 5.50 -8.40 9.96
N LYS A 263 5.26 -9.59 10.51
CA LYS A 263 6.03 -10.81 10.23
C LYS A 263 5.86 -11.27 8.78
N ASP A 264 4.64 -11.49 8.36
CA ASP A 264 4.36 -12.10 7.07
C ASP A 264 4.28 -11.07 5.93
N GLY A 265 3.84 -9.87 6.23
CA GLY A 265 3.68 -8.78 5.26
C GLY A 265 4.90 -7.91 5.10
N GLY A 266 5.72 -7.79 6.16
CA GLY A 266 6.81 -6.82 6.26
C GLY A 266 6.31 -5.40 6.57
N TYR A 267 5.02 -5.22 6.86
CA TYR A 267 4.45 -3.89 7.12
C TYR A 267 4.90 -3.35 8.47
N PRO A 268 5.23 -2.05 8.59
CA PRO A 268 5.29 -1.41 9.90
C PRO A 268 3.93 -1.51 10.61
N PRO A 269 3.91 -1.75 11.93
CA PRO A 269 2.65 -1.83 12.66
C PRO A 269 1.94 -0.47 12.71
N THR A 270 0.62 -0.48 12.81
CA THR A 270 -0.17 0.73 13.06
C THR A 270 -0.37 1.00 14.56
N ARG A 271 0.03 0.05 15.41
CA ARG A 271 -0.14 0.06 16.86
C ARG A 271 1.18 0.35 17.59
N THR A 272 1.10 1.01 18.74
CA THR A 272 2.24 1.32 19.61
C THR A 272 2.74 0.12 20.41
N ASP A 273 1.85 -0.83 20.72
CA ASP A 273 2.11 -2.03 21.53
C ASP A 273 2.55 -3.24 20.68
N VAL A 274 2.81 -3.05 19.39
CA VAL A 274 3.28 -4.11 18.47
C VAL A 274 4.64 -3.73 17.90
N LYS A 275 5.68 -4.52 18.20
CA LYS A 275 7.01 -4.36 17.61
C LYS A 275 7.04 -4.79 16.14
N SER A 276 7.79 -4.07 15.31
CA SER A 276 8.04 -4.47 13.93
C SER A 276 8.87 -5.77 13.88
N TYR A 277 8.41 -6.75 13.14
CA TYR A 277 9.19 -7.99 12.94
C TYR A 277 10.50 -7.74 12.15
N HIS A 278 10.48 -6.77 11.27
CA HIS A 278 11.67 -6.31 10.56
C HIS A 278 12.06 -4.94 11.16
N PRO A 279 13.13 -4.90 11.99
CA PRO A 279 13.59 -3.67 12.60
C PRO A 279 13.90 -2.60 11.56
N ARG A 280 13.56 -1.37 11.87
CA ARG A 280 13.82 -0.18 11.06
C ARG A 280 14.31 0.93 11.99
N ASP A 281 15.16 1.79 11.45
CA ASP A 281 15.51 3.00 12.15
C ASP A 281 14.23 3.85 12.36
N PRO A 282 13.87 4.19 13.61
CA PRO A 282 12.73 5.04 13.90
C PRO A 282 12.79 6.39 13.18
N LYS A 283 13.98 6.94 12.95
CA LYS A 283 14.20 8.20 12.23
C LYS A 283 13.66 8.18 10.80
N LEU A 284 13.59 7.00 10.16
CA LEU A 284 13.04 6.88 8.79
C LEU A 284 11.55 7.26 8.70
N THR A 285 10.83 7.10 9.80
CA THR A 285 9.38 7.38 9.84
C THR A 285 9.03 8.61 10.68
N ALA A 286 10.05 9.33 11.15
CA ALA A 286 9.86 10.61 11.84
C ALA A 286 9.22 11.64 10.89
N PRO A 287 8.40 12.58 11.40
CA PRO A 287 7.72 13.59 10.57
C PRO A 287 8.65 14.36 9.65
N ASP A 288 9.83 14.73 10.15
CA ASP A 288 10.83 15.53 9.39
C ASP A 288 11.45 14.76 8.23
N ASN A 289 11.34 13.43 8.24
CA ASN A 289 11.86 12.51 7.22
C ASN A 289 10.76 12.01 6.26
N LEU A 290 9.66 12.73 6.14
CA LEU A 290 8.58 12.34 5.24
C LEU A 290 8.50 13.25 4.03
N LEU A 291 8.28 12.64 2.87
CA LEU A 291 7.82 13.34 1.67
C LEU A 291 6.35 13.74 1.87
N ASP A 292 6.15 14.89 2.53
CA ASP A 292 4.83 15.42 2.82
C ASP A 292 4.24 16.21 1.66
N PHE A 293 2.91 16.21 1.53
CA PHE A 293 2.17 17.03 0.58
C PHE A 293 0.71 17.20 1.00
N SER A 294 0.08 18.29 0.54
CA SER A 294 -1.33 18.53 0.80
C SER A 294 -2.22 17.53 0.04
N GLN A 295 -2.86 16.62 0.77
CA GLN A 295 -3.80 15.66 0.20
C GLN A 295 -4.95 16.35 -0.55
N LYS A 296 -5.49 17.44 -0.01
CA LYS A 296 -6.56 18.23 -0.63
C LYS A 296 -6.14 18.81 -1.99
N LYS A 297 -4.95 19.43 -2.05
CA LYS A 297 -4.38 19.95 -3.32
C LYS A 297 -4.09 18.81 -4.31
N PHE A 298 -3.59 17.67 -3.82
CA PHE A 298 -3.32 16.51 -4.67
C PHE A 298 -4.61 15.94 -5.27
N ILE A 299 -5.67 15.75 -4.48
CA ILE A 299 -6.97 15.23 -4.98
C ILE A 299 -7.48 16.12 -6.11
N LYS A 300 -7.48 17.45 -5.92
CA LYS A 300 -7.92 18.42 -6.92
C LYS A 300 -7.10 18.33 -8.22
N ASN A 301 -5.78 18.14 -8.14
CA ASN A 301 -4.87 18.20 -9.28
C ASN A 301 -4.44 16.84 -9.84
N LYS A 302 -4.88 15.75 -9.24
CA LYS A 302 -4.44 14.37 -9.53
C LYS A 302 -4.44 14.03 -11.02
N ARG A 303 -5.53 14.33 -11.74
CA ARG A 303 -5.65 14.03 -13.17
C ARG A 303 -4.60 14.78 -14.01
N LYS A 304 -4.42 16.07 -13.73
CA LYS A 304 -3.41 16.95 -14.37
C LYS A 304 -2.00 16.42 -14.12
N MET A 305 -1.68 16.08 -12.87
CA MET A 305 -0.37 15.54 -12.48
C MET A 305 -0.05 14.23 -13.20
N LEU A 306 -1.00 13.28 -13.25
CA LEU A 306 -0.80 12.00 -13.94
C LEU A 306 -0.62 12.17 -15.44
N LYS A 307 -1.33 13.13 -16.06
CA LYS A 307 -1.17 13.46 -17.48
C LYS A 307 0.22 14.05 -17.74
N LYS A 308 0.70 14.97 -16.88
CA LYS A 308 2.04 15.59 -17.00
C LYS A 308 3.14 14.53 -16.86
N PHE A 309 3.07 13.65 -15.84
CA PHE A 309 3.99 12.51 -15.69
C PHE A 309 4.02 11.65 -16.96
N GLY A 310 2.86 11.32 -17.52
CA GLY A 310 2.75 10.52 -18.73
C GLY A 310 3.40 11.16 -19.96
N LYS A 311 3.34 12.49 -20.08
CA LYS A 311 4.02 13.24 -21.14
C LYS A 311 5.55 13.18 -20.98
N ILE A 312 6.07 13.40 -19.77
CA ILE A 312 7.50 13.35 -19.46
C ILE A 312 8.08 11.95 -19.75
N MET A 313 7.37 10.90 -19.36
CA MET A 313 7.81 9.50 -19.55
C MET A 313 7.36 8.88 -20.89
N LYS A 314 7.02 9.71 -21.90
CA LYS A 314 6.66 9.23 -23.23
C LYS A 314 7.86 8.52 -23.89
N GLY A 315 7.63 7.36 -24.50
CA GLY A 315 8.68 6.58 -25.16
C GLY A 315 9.48 5.62 -24.27
N MET A 316 9.27 5.65 -22.95
CA MET A 316 9.94 4.70 -22.05
C MET A 316 9.43 3.26 -22.25
N LYS A 317 10.35 2.26 -22.17
CA LYS A 317 9.96 0.84 -22.19
C LYS A 317 9.00 0.52 -21.04
N VAL A 318 7.98 -0.27 -21.32
CA VAL A 318 6.99 -0.71 -20.32
C VAL A 318 7.13 -2.21 -20.09
N ARG A 319 7.32 -2.63 -18.84
CA ARG A 319 7.37 -4.04 -18.44
C ARG A 319 6.14 -4.43 -17.63
N ILE A 320 5.59 -5.58 -17.96
CA ILE A 320 4.44 -6.17 -17.25
C ILE A 320 4.83 -7.55 -16.75
N TYR A 321 4.95 -7.70 -15.43
CA TYR A 321 5.10 -9.02 -14.83
C TYR A 321 3.73 -9.65 -14.60
N LYS A 322 3.41 -10.70 -15.35
CA LYS A 322 2.25 -11.55 -15.08
C LYS A 322 2.56 -12.43 -13.87
N LYS A 323 1.67 -12.50 -12.89
CA LYS A 323 1.78 -13.52 -11.82
C LYS A 323 1.67 -14.89 -12.47
N LYS A 324 2.69 -15.76 -12.30
CA LYS A 324 2.57 -17.17 -12.68
C LYS A 324 1.30 -17.74 -12.04
N LYS A 325 0.33 -18.18 -12.85
CA LYS A 325 -0.76 -19.00 -12.35
C LYS A 325 -0.13 -20.27 -11.81
N LYS A 326 -0.24 -20.55 -10.50
CA LYS A 326 0.08 -21.89 -10.00
C LYS A 326 -0.80 -22.86 -10.77
N LYS A 327 -0.20 -23.74 -11.58
CA LYS A 327 -0.90 -24.91 -12.09
C LYS A 327 -1.45 -25.63 -10.87
N LYS A 328 -2.74 -25.79 -10.78
CA LYS A 328 -3.34 -26.75 -9.86
C LYS A 328 -2.76 -28.10 -10.29
N LYS A 329 -1.92 -28.70 -9.47
CA LYS A 329 -1.70 -30.14 -9.55
C LYS A 329 -3.09 -30.77 -9.30
N LYS A 330 -3.57 -31.47 -10.29
CA LYS A 330 -4.72 -32.38 -10.14
C LYS A 330 -4.40 -33.44 -9.09
#